data_f0a53dc1bd03c836e479b947bb9282b0
#
_entry.id   f0a53dc1bd03c836e479b947bb9282b0
#
_cell.length_a   1.000
_cell.length_b   1.000
_cell.length_c   1.000
_cell.angle_alpha   90.00
_cell.angle_beta   90.00
_cell.angle_gamma   90.00
#
_symmetry.space_group_name_H-M   'P 1'
#
loop_
_entity.id
_entity.type
_entity.pdbx_description
1 polymer ?
#
loop_
_entity_poly.entity_id
_entity_poly.type
_entity_poly.pdbx_seq_one_letter_code
_entity_poly.pdbx_strand_id
1 'polypeptide(L)'
;MTHEKRQNKRNISEISISFLDVISCGFGAIVLLLLIAKTVDSSFSQTEKDPTLLSIPIIQKKLFEIRGEINVLKEALRYKEDRLQNARKKVASLEQEIIENQQKNSVFADEQAKLELAQQSLSDEMRRLVRIQKKSKKDAIGGIPVDSEYIVFIIDTSGSMSNFAWTKVKREMINILNIYPQVKGIQVMNDMGDYMFSSFNKKWIPDTPARRKAILNRLATWAPFSNSSPVEGIQKAIRQFYTSKNKISLYVFGDDFTGGSIGQVLKATDKINKIQGTDRLVRIHTVGFPVHFKVEGGNLQTATRFSALMRELSYDNNGTFIGLTGLE
;
A
#
# COMPACT_ATOMS: atom_id res chain seq x y z
N MET A 1 -23.25 61.44 35.57
CA MET A 1 -24.51 61.14 34.87
C MET A 1 -24.38 59.75 34.32
N THR A 2 -25.13 58.96 34.93
CA THR A 2 -25.85 57.70 34.68
C THR A 2 -25.03 56.47 34.33
N HIS A 3 -24.90 55.67 35.38
CA HIS A 3 -24.55 54.24 35.36
C HIS A 3 -25.59 53.41 34.69
N GLU A 4 -25.22 52.52 33.78
CA GLU A 4 -26.07 51.43 33.33
C GLU A 4 -25.43 50.08 33.72
N LYS A 5 -26.06 49.43 34.69
CA LYS A 5 -25.73 48.13 35.22
C LYS A 5 -26.20 47.06 34.18
N ARG A 6 -25.25 46.36 33.57
CA ARG A 6 -25.59 45.11 32.85
C ARG A 6 -25.76 43.96 33.84
N GLN A 7 -26.95 43.49 33.94
CA GLN A 7 -27.30 42.25 34.64
C GLN A 7 -26.89 41.04 33.82
N ASN A 8 -26.07 40.19 34.43
CA ASN A 8 -25.63 38.92 33.91
C ASN A 8 -26.72 37.89 34.18
N LYS A 9 -27.54 37.54 33.16
CA LYS A 9 -28.47 36.43 33.22
C LYS A 9 -27.70 35.11 33.06
N ARG A 10 -27.67 34.33 34.13
CA ARG A 10 -27.23 32.95 34.12
C ARG A 10 -28.30 32.13 33.38
N ASN A 11 -27.95 31.54 32.25
CA ASN A 11 -28.74 30.52 31.58
C ASN A 11 -28.70 29.25 32.42
N ILE A 12 -29.81 28.96 33.08
CA ILE A 12 -30.09 27.65 33.66
C ILE A 12 -30.44 26.76 32.47
N SER A 13 -29.66 25.70 32.24
CA SER A 13 -29.98 24.71 31.21
C SER A 13 -31.35 24.10 31.53
N GLU A 14 -32.29 24.29 30.61
CA GLU A 14 -33.58 23.65 30.65
C GLU A 14 -33.38 22.13 30.55
N ILE A 15 -33.50 21.44 31.68
CA ILE A 15 -33.65 19.99 31.70
C ILE A 15 -34.92 19.71 30.95
N SER A 16 -34.83 19.08 29.80
CA SER A 16 -35.91 18.81 28.88
C SER A 16 -37.03 18.09 29.64
N ILE A 17 -38.25 18.65 29.62
CA ILE A 17 -39.48 18.09 30.21
C ILE A 17 -39.67 16.63 29.76
N SER A 18 -39.25 16.29 28.57
CA SER A 18 -39.21 14.90 28.05
C SER A 18 -38.39 13.93 28.88
N PHE A 19 -37.31 14.37 29.52
CA PHE A 19 -36.46 13.49 30.35
C PHE A 19 -37.18 13.17 31.67
N LEU A 20 -37.88 14.13 32.22
CA LEU A 20 -38.66 13.94 33.45
C LEU A 20 -39.89 13.04 33.21
N ASP A 21 -40.48 13.11 32.03
CA ASP A 21 -41.64 12.29 31.63
C ASP A 21 -41.22 10.81 31.47
N VAL A 22 -40.09 10.54 30.86
CA VAL A 22 -39.56 9.17 30.72
C VAL A 22 -39.23 8.53 32.08
N ILE A 23 -38.69 9.31 33.03
CA ILE A 23 -38.37 8.78 34.37
C ILE A 23 -39.64 8.53 35.15
N SER A 24 -40.65 9.41 35.10
CA SER A 24 -41.91 9.23 35.82
C SER A 24 -42.71 8.06 35.25
N CYS A 25 -42.72 7.86 33.94
CA CYS A 25 -43.37 6.73 33.29
C CYS A 25 -42.69 5.38 33.64
N GLY A 26 -41.35 5.35 33.65
CA GLY A 26 -40.59 4.19 34.07
C GLY A 26 -40.81 3.81 35.55
N PHE A 27 -40.83 4.83 36.43
CA PHE A 27 -41.08 4.59 37.85
C PHE A 27 -42.53 4.13 38.10
N GLY A 28 -43.51 4.68 37.40
CA GLY A 28 -44.91 4.26 37.45
C GLY A 28 -45.10 2.79 37.04
N ALA A 29 -44.41 2.36 36.00
CA ALA A 29 -44.43 0.95 35.53
C ALA A 29 -43.84 -0.01 36.58
N ILE A 30 -42.75 0.37 37.24
CA ILE A 30 -42.12 -0.43 38.28
C ILE A 30 -43.00 -0.54 39.52
N VAL A 31 -43.64 0.55 39.95
CA VAL A 31 -44.58 0.56 41.06
C VAL A 31 -45.81 -0.30 40.77
N LEU A 32 -46.35 -0.24 39.55
CA LEU A 32 -47.46 -1.07 39.11
C LEU A 32 -47.12 -2.55 39.11
N LEU A 33 -45.91 -2.91 38.62
CA LEU A 33 -45.39 -4.27 38.67
C LEU A 33 -45.21 -4.80 40.11
N LEU A 34 -44.75 -3.94 41.03
CA LEU A 34 -44.59 -4.26 42.45
C LEU A 34 -45.97 -4.44 43.15
N LEU A 35 -46.99 -3.64 42.79
CA LEU A 35 -48.36 -3.80 43.28
C LEU A 35 -48.97 -5.12 42.79
N ILE A 36 -48.81 -5.45 41.52
CA ILE A 36 -49.29 -6.72 40.96
C ILE A 36 -48.57 -7.92 41.62
N ALA A 37 -47.28 -7.83 41.81
CA ALA A 37 -46.52 -8.88 42.50
C ALA A 37 -46.96 -9.08 43.95
N LYS A 38 -47.32 -7.99 44.62
CA LYS A 38 -47.79 -8.06 46.04
C LYS A 38 -49.24 -8.54 46.19
N THR A 39 -50.07 -8.44 45.16
CA THR A 39 -51.45 -8.93 45.17
C THR A 39 -51.58 -10.43 44.87
N VAL A 40 -50.48 -11.06 44.37
CA VAL A 40 -50.49 -12.51 44.06
C VAL A 40 -50.20 -13.36 45.27
N ASP A 41 -49.65 -12.79 46.39
CA ASP A 41 -49.24 -13.57 47.57
C ASP A 41 -50.31 -13.69 48.67
N SER A 42 -51.55 -13.30 48.48
CA SER A 42 -52.52 -13.42 49.54
C SER A 42 -53.87 -13.94 49.06
N SER A 43 -53.93 -15.22 48.79
CA SER A 43 -55.11 -16.02 48.99
C SER A 43 -54.85 -17.52 48.73
N PHE A 44 -54.26 -18.18 49.69
CA PHE A 44 -54.46 -19.63 49.83
C PHE A 44 -54.60 -19.96 51.29
N SER A 45 -55.80 -19.75 51.80
CA SER A 45 -56.21 -20.19 53.13
C SER A 45 -57.06 -21.44 52.98
N GLN A 46 -56.58 -22.46 53.64
CA GLN A 46 -57.29 -23.64 54.21
C GLN A 46 -58.75 -23.91 53.74
N THR A 47 -58.95 -25.11 53.16
CA THR A 47 -59.99 -26.03 53.77
C THR A 47 -60.02 -27.40 53.03
N GLU A 48 -60.23 -28.42 53.83
CA GLU A 48 -60.72 -29.79 53.57
C GLU A 48 -59.81 -30.82 52.96
N LYS A 49 -59.66 -31.89 53.78
CA LYS A 49 -58.99 -33.14 53.44
C LYS A 49 -59.85 -33.94 52.47
N ASP A 50 -59.52 -33.81 51.18
CA ASP A 50 -60.02 -34.70 50.12
C ASP A 50 -58.95 -35.76 49.77
N PRO A 51 -59.33 -37.00 49.42
CA PRO A 51 -58.39 -38.05 49.03
C PRO A 51 -57.57 -37.74 47.77
N THR A 52 -57.80 -36.63 47.11
CA THR A 52 -56.99 -36.07 46.02
C THR A 52 -55.66 -35.49 46.50
N LEU A 53 -55.44 -35.26 47.80
CA LEU A 53 -54.24 -34.67 48.39
C LEU A 53 -52.97 -35.54 48.28
N LEU A 54 -53.13 -36.86 48.04
CA LEU A 54 -52.03 -37.76 47.77
C LEU A 54 -51.42 -37.61 46.39
N SER A 55 -52.12 -36.97 45.43
CA SER A 55 -51.63 -36.70 44.07
C SER A 55 -50.90 -35.35 43.95
N ILE A 56 -51.12 -34.38 44.87
CA ILE A 56 -50.54 -33.05 44.84
C ILE A 56 -48.98 -33.08 44.87
N PRO A 57 -48.31 -33.80 45.78
CA PRO A 57 -46.83 -33.85 45.81
C PRO A 57 -46.24 -34.51 44.55
N ILE A 58 -46.96 -35.46 43.95
CA ILE A 58 -46.53 -36.10 42.69
C ILE A 58 -46.61 -35.13 41.55
N ILE A 59 -47.68 -34.32 41.47
CA ILE A 59 -47.88 -33.29 40.46
C ILE A 59 -46.84 -32.18 40.64
N GLN A 60 -46.56 -31.75 41.88
CA GLN A 60 -45.54 -30.75 42.17
C GLN A 60 -44.15 -31.23 41.75
N LYS A 61 -43.83 -32.51 42.05
CA LYS A 61 -42.56 -33.08 41.61
C LYS A 61 -42.44 -33.10 40.08
N LYS A 62 -43.47 -33.53 39.36
CA LYS A 62 -43.48 -33.50 37.88
C LYS A 62 -43.36 -32.07 37.34
N LEU A 63 -44.04 -31.08 37.94
CA LEU A 63 -43.91 -29.68 37.58
C LEU A 63 -42.48 -29.16 37.76
N PHE A 64 -41.81 -29.58 38.83
CA PHE A 64 -40.41 -29.23 39.09
C PHE A 64 -39.48 -29.86 38.06
N GLU A 65 -39.69 -31.14 37.74
CA GLU A 65 -38.94 -31.87 36.69
C GLU A 65 -39.10 -31.20 35.33
N ILE A 66 -40.36 -30.93 34.92
CA ILE A 66 -40.66 -30.26 33.66
C ILE A 66 -40.06 -28.84 33.61
N ARG A 67 -40.10 -28.05 34.69
CA ARG A 67 -39.43 -26.77 34.77
C ARG A 67 -37.92 -26.89 34.62
N GLY A 68 -37.29 -27.93 35.21
CA GLY A 68 -35.88 -28.24 35.00
C GLY A 68 -35.56 -28.53 33.55
N GLU A 69 -36.35 -29.39 32.91
CA GLU A 69 -36.19 -29.72 31.48
C GLU A 69 -36.37 -28.50 30.58
N ILE A 70 -37.35 -27.64 30.85
CA ILE A 70 -37.58 -26.40 30.12
C ILE A 70 -36.34 -25.47 30.22
N ASN A 71 -35.74 -25.37 31.41
CA ASN A 71 -34.55 -24.51 31.56
C ASN A 71 -33.35 -25.08 30.79
N VAL A 72 -33.12 -26.38 30.83
CA VAL A 72 -32.06 -27.03 30.06
C VAL A 72 -32.29 -26.86 28.55
N LEU A 73 -33.55 -27.05 28.11
CA LEU A 73 -33.90 -26.86 26.72
C LEU A 73 -33.74 -25.39 26.25
N LYS A 74 -34.08 -24.42 27.11
CA LYS A 74 -33.88 -23.00 26.83
C LYS A 74 -32.40 -22.64 26.69
N GLU A 75 -31.57 -23.15 27.60
CA GLU A 75 -30.11 -22.93 27.47
C GLU A 75 -29.53 -23.58 26.22
N ALA A 76 -29.95 -24.80 25.90
CA ALA A 76 -29.52 -25.50 24.68
C ALA A 76 -29.98 -24.74 23.41
N LEU A 77 -31.18 -24.20 23.43
CA LEU A 77 -31.71 -23.40 22.33
C LEU A 77 -30.89 -22.12 22.15
N ARG A 78 -30.65 -21.39 23.25
CA ARG A 78 -29.81 -20.18 23.26
C ARG A 78 -28.40 -20.45 22.72
N TYR A 79 -27.80 -21.55 23.17
CA TYR A 79 -26.48 -21.95 22.67
C TYR A 79 -26.49 -22.23 21.16
N LYS A 80 -27.56 -22.89 20.67
CA LYS A 80 -27.69 -23.15 19.22
C LYS A 80 -27.94 -21.86 18.44
N GLU A 81 -28.71 -20.92 18.98
CA GLU A 81 -28.96 -19.62 18.36
C GLU A 81 -27.66 -18.82 18.25
N ASP A 82 -26.86 -18.77 19.32
CA ASP A 82 -25.55 -18.09 19.30
C ASP A 82 -24.60 -18.73 18.28
N ARG A 83 -24.55 -20.06 18.23
CA ARG A 83 -23.75 -20.77 17.21
C ARG A 83 -24.21 -20.45 15.79
N LEU A 84 -25.50 -20.41 15.56
CA LEU A 84 -26.08 -20.10 14.27
C LEU A 84 -25.79 -18.66 13.86
N GLN A 85 -25.89 -17.71 14.79
CA GLN A 85 -25.53 -16.33 14.56
C GLN A 85 -24.05 -16.16 14.21
N ASN A 86 -23.16 -16.86 14.96
CA ASN A 86 -21.73 -16.83 14.68
C ASN A 86 -21.38 -17.48 13.33
N ALA A 87 -22.04 -18.58 12.98
CA ALA A 87 -21.88 -19.20 11.67
C ALA A 87 -22.34 -18.28 10.53
N ARG A 88 -23.48 -17.58 10.70
CA ARG A 88 -23.96 -16.59 9.71
C ARG A 88 -22.98 -15.43 9.53
N LYS A 89 -22.42 -14.89 10.63
CA LYS A 89 -21.38 -13.85 10.55
C LYS A 89 -20.15 -14.32 9.79
N LYS A 90 -19.72 -15.56 10.04
CA LYS A 90 -18.56 -16.15 9.34
C LYS A 90 -18.83 -16.38 7.85
N VAL A 91 -20.04 -16.83 7.50
CA VAL A 91 -20.45 -16.97 6.07
C VAL A 91 -20.42 -15.60 5.40
N ALA A 92 -21.02 -14.57 5.99
CA ALA A 92 -21.02 -13.24 5.42
C ALA A 92 -19.59 -12.66 5.24
N SER A 93 -18.70 -12.88 6.19
CA SER A 93 -17.30 -12.45 6.05
C SER A 93 -16.56 -13.20 4.95
N LEU A 94 -16.81 -14.51 4.79
CA LEU A 94 -16.21 -15.30 3.72
C LEU A 94 -16.77 -14.91 2.34
N GLU A 95 -18.04 -14.63 2.24
CA GLU A 95 -18.65 -14.13 1.00
C GLU A 95 -18.04 -12.79 0.57
N GLN A 96 -17.83 -11.89 1.52
CA GLN A 96 -17.15 -10.62 1.25
C GLN A 96 -15.69 -10.83 0.80
N GLU A 97 -14.96 -11.73 1.45
CA GLU A 97 -13.59 -12.07 1.06
C GLU A 97 -13.53 -12.71 -0.33
N ILE A 98 -14.49 -13.55 -0.68
CA ILE A 98 -14.62 -14.13 -2.04
C ILE A 98 -14.83 -13.02 -3.07
N ILE A 99 -15.73 -12.07 -2.82
CA ILE A 99 -15.98 -10.94 -3.72
C ILE A 99 -14.72 -10.10 -3.91
N GLU A 100 -14.03 -9.77 -2.81
CA GLU A 100 -12.77 -9.01 -2.87
C GLU A 100 -11.68 -9.76 -3.65
N ASN A 101 -11.56 -11.07 -3.44
CA ASN A 101 -10.59 -11.89 -4.18
C ASN A 101 -10.97 -12.04 -5.65
N GLN A 102 -12.24 -12.15 -5.98
CA GLN A 102 -12.70 -12.16 -7.38
C GLN A 102 -12.39 -10.83 -8.08
N GLN A 103 -12.62 -9.70 -7.41
CA GLN A 103 -12.26 -8.39 -7.95
C GLN A 103 -10.74 -8.24 -8.15
N LYS A 104 -9.94 -8.70 -7.19
CA LYS A 104 -8.47 -8.73 -7.32
C LYS A 104 -8.04 -9.61 -8.50
N ASN A 105 -8.62 -10.79 -8.64
CA ASN A 105 -8.31 -11.72 -9.74
C ASN A 105 -8.69 -11.16 -11.11
N SER A 106 -9.80 -10.42 -11.22
CA SER A 106 -10.17 -9.78 -12.48
C SER A 106 -9.18 -8.66 -12.87
N VAL A 107 -8.72 -7.87 -11.88
CA VAL A 107 -7.68 -6.86 -12.11
C VAL A 107 -6.35 -7.51 -12.51
N PHE A 108 -5.97 -8.63 -11.89
CA PHE A 108 -4.77 -9.38 -12.27
C PHE A 108 -4.87 -9.98 -13.67
N ALA A 109 -6.03 -10.51 -14.07
CA ALA A 109 -6.24 -11.03 -15.43
C ALA A 109 -6.11 -9.90 -16.48
N ASP A 110 -6.64 -8.71 -16.19
CA ASP A 110 -6.49 -7.53 -17.06
C ASP A 110 -5.03 -7.04 -17.14
N GLU A 111 -4.31 -7.05 -16.00
CA GLU A 111 -2.87 -6.72 -15.98
C GLU A 111 -2.05 -7.76 -16.73
N GLN A 112 -2.37 -9.03 -16.57
CA GLN A 112 -1.69 -10.12 -17.28
C GLN A 112 -1.92 -10.06 -18.80
N ALA A 113 -3.14 -9.77 -19.23
CA ALA A 113 -3.43 -9.54 -20.65
C ALA A 113 -2.68 -8.34 -21.23
N LYS A 114 -2.57 -7.26 -20.47
CA LYS A 114 -1.76 -6.08 -20.85
C LYS A 114 -0.27 -6.39 -20.90
N LEU A 115 0.23 -7.22 -19.98
CA LEU A 115 1.63 -7.69 -19.97
C LEU A 115 1.94 -8.59 -21.18
N GLU A 116 1.03 -9.48 -21.55
CA GLU A 116 1.19 -10.33 -22.75
C GLU A 116 1.19 -9.49 -24.04
N LEU A 117 0.27 -8.54 -24.15
CA LEU A 117 0.27 -7.57 -25.26
C LEU A 117 1.56 -6.73 -25.30
N ALA A 118 2.06 -6.31 -24.15
CA ALA A 118 3.31 -5.56 -24.06
C ALA A 118 4.52 -6.44 -24.42
N GLN A 119 4.52 -7.72 -24.03
CA GLN A 119 5.56 -8.68 -24.44
C GLN A 119 5.54 -8.96 -25.94
N GLN A 120 4.35 -9.09 -26.55
CA GLN A 120 4.23 -9.24 -27.99
C GLN A 120 4.71 -7.99 -28.74
N SER A 121 4.29 -6.80 -28.30
CA SER A 121 4.73 -5.55 -28.91
C SER A 121 6.24 -5.32 -28.74
N LEU A 122 6.82 -5.70 -27.59
CA LEU A 122 8.26 -5.65 -27.36
C LEU A 122 9.02 -6.65 -28.23
N SER A 123 8.48 -7.86 -28.41
CA SER A 123 9.09 -8.87 -29.31
C SER A 123 9.09 -8.39 -30.77
N ASP A 124 8.00 -7.76 -31.20
CA ASP A 124 7.90 -7.23 -32.57
C ASP A 124 8.76 -5.99 -32.76
N GLU A 125 8.87 -5.11 -31.77
CA GLU A 125 9.74 -3.96 -31.80
C GLU A 125 11.22 -4.36 -31.71
N MET A 126 11.57 -5.38 -30.89
CA MET A 126 12.90 -5.97 -30.88
C MET A 126 13.26 -6.54 -32.26
N ARG A 127 12.35 -7.26 -32.92
CA ARG A 127 12.56 -7.76 -34.29
C ARG A 127 12.72 -6.61 -35.29
N ARG A 128 11.97 -5.53 -35.13
CA ARG A 128 12.10 -4.32 -35.95
C ARG A 128 13.42 -3.61 -35.70
N LEU A 129 13.82 -3.42 -34.46
CA LEU A 129 15.09 -2.79 -34.07
C LEU A 129 16.30 -3.61 -34.50
N VAL A 130 16.27 -4.94 -34.42
CA VAL A 130 17.32 -5.81 -34.97
C VAL A 130 17.45 -5.69 -36.50
N ARG A 131 16.33 -5.44 -37.21
CA ARG A 131 16.38 -5.13 -38.66
C ARG A 131 16.94 -3.73 -38.95
N ILE A 132 16.66 -2.74 -38.09
CA ILE A 132 17.16 -1.36 -38.20
C ILE A 132 18.64 -1.30 -37.78
N GLN A 133 19.07 -2.09 -36.79
CA GLN A 133 20.45 -2.17 -36.30
C GLN A 133 21.43 -2.67 -37.38
N LYS A 134 20.95 -3.45 -38.36
CA LYS A 134 21.72 -3.78 -39.55
C LYS A 134 22.01 -2.56 -40.47
N LYS A 135 21.30 -1.44 -40.28
CA LYS A 135 21.39 -0.24 -41.12
C LYS A 135 22.02 0.98 -40.44
N SER A 136 22.18 1.00 -39.11
CA SER A 136 22.71 2.15 -38.36
C SER A 136 23.70 1.71 -37.29
N LYS A 137 24.90 1.37 -37.71
CA LYS A 137 26.07 1.19 -36.83
C LYS A 137 26.80 2.52 -36.70
N LYS A 138 26.47 3.42 -35.78
CA LYS A 138 27.48 4.41 -35.37
C LYS A 138 27.35 4.99 -33.95
N ASP A 139 26.15 5.07 -33.30
CA ASP A 139 26.07 5.87 -32.07
C ASP A 139 25.29 5.24 -30.89
N ALA A 140 25.09 3.92 -30.87
CA ALA A 140 24.44 3.25 -29.74
C ALA A 140 25.14 1.95 -29.37
N ILE A 141 25.57 1.82 -28.13
CA ILE A 141 26.10 0.58 -27.54
C ILE A 141 24.96 -0.11 -26.79
N GLY A 142 24.54 -1.29 -27.23
CA GLY A 142 23.46 -2.04 -26.57
C GLY A 142 22.07 -1.38 -26.65
N GLY A 143 21.84 -0.48 -27.64
CA GLY A 143 20.57 0.25 -27.78
C GLY A 143 20.45 1.50 -26.91
N ILE A 144 21.48 1.83 -26.11
CA ILE A 144 21.51 3.05 -25.28
C ILE A 144 22.20 4.16 -26.07
N PRO A 145 21.53 5.29 -26.35
CA PRO A 145 22.17 6.46 -26.94
C PRO A 145 23.21 7.04 -25.97
N VAL A 146 24.47 7.13 -26.40
CA VAL A 146 25.62 7.59 -25.56
C VAL A 146 25.92 9.05 -25.85
N ASP A 147 24.90 9.91 -25.80
CA ASP A 147 25.03 11.34 -26.10
C ASP A 147 24.84 12.25 -24.87
N SER A 148 24.75 11.66 -23.67
CA SER A 148 24.51 12.41 -22.43
C SER A 148 25.78 13.06 -21.91
N GLU A 149 25.65 14.32 -21.53
CA GLU A 149 26.74 15.12 -20.94
C GLU A 149 26.80 14.97 -19.41
N TYR A 150 25.67 14.62 -18.80
CA TYR A 150 25.53 14.47 -17.36
C TYR A 150 24.74 13.19 -17.05
N ILE A 151 25.11 12.53 -15.97
CA ILE A 151 24.48 11.28 -15.52
C ILE A 151 24.06 11.42 -14.06
N VAL A 152 22.82 11.04 -13.76
CA VAL A 152 22.33 10.88 -12.38
C VAL A 152 21.97 9.42 -12.17
N PHE A 153 22.57 8.79 -11.18
CA PHE A 153 22.14 7.49 -10.67
C PHE A 153 21.14 7.68 -9.54
N ILE A 154 20.01 7.03 -9.64
CA ILE A 154 18.97 6.97 -8.62
C ILE A 154 18.87 5.51 -8.20
N ILE A 155 19.30 5.19 -6.98
CA ILE A 155 19.49 3.81 -6.53
C ILE A 155 18.50 3.55 -5.40
N ASP A 156 17.69 2.52 -5.56
CA ASP A 156 16.91 1.96 -4.47
C ASP A 156 17.85 1.36 -3.43
N THR A 157 17.79 1.88 -2.21
CA THR A 157 18.63 1.47 -1.08
C THR A 157 17.85 0.63 -0.07
N SER A 158 16.73 0.05 -0.49
CA SER A 158 15.91 -0.87 0.32
C SER A 158 16.70 -2.07 0.82
N GLY A 159 16.14 -2.76 1.82
CA GLY A 159 16.77 -3.94 2.42
C GLY A 159 16.96 -5.07 1.42
N SER A 160 16.06 -5.28 0.47
CA SER A 160 16.18 -6.28 -0.60
C SER A 160 17.38 -5.98 -1.50
N MET A 161 17.49 -4.75 -1.97
CA MET A 161 18.59 -4.31 -2.82
C MET A 161 19.95 -4.38 -2.09
N SER A 162 20.02 -3.85 -0.86
CA SER A 162 21.26 -3.78 -0.08
C SER A 162 21.79 -5.16 0.31
N ASN A 163 20.91 -6.11 0.64
CA ASN A 163 21.29 -7.44 1.09
C ASN A 163 21.63 -8.40 -0.06
N PHE A 164 20.96 -8.28 -1.21
CA PHE A 164 21.03 -9.30 -2.25
C PHE A 164 21.59 -8.80 -3.59
N ALA A 165 21.40 -7.53 -3.92
CA ALA A 165 21.76 -6.99 -5.24
C ALA A 165 22.97 -6.04 -5.25
N TRP A 166 23.50 -5.65 -4.10
CA TRP A 166 24.44 -4.54 -3.99
C TRP A 166 25.73 -4.72 -4.80
N THR A 167 26.26 -5.93 -4.84
CA THR A 167 27.43 -6.27 -5.69
C THR A 167 27.09 -6.07 -7.17
N LYS A 168 25.89 -6.49 -7.58
CA LYS A 168 25.40 -6.32 -8.95
C LYS A 168 25.14 -4.86 -9.29
N VAL A 169 24.57 -4.08 -8.37
CA VAL A 169 24.41 -2.62 -8.50
C VAL A 169 25.74 -1.95 -8.81
N LYS A 170 26.77 -2.27 -8.03
CA LYS A 170 28.12 -1.74 -8.25
C LYS A 170 28.67 -2.11 -9.63
N ARG A 171 28.46 -3.35 -10.07
CA ARG A 171 28.93 -3.84 -11.38
C ARG A 171 28.20 -3.12 -12.52
N GLU A 172 26.87 -3.01 -12.44
CA GLU A 172 26.09 -2.32 -13.47
C GLU A 172 26.41 -0.82 -13.54
N MET A 173 26.67 -0.20 -12.40
CA MET A 173 27.14 1.19 -12.37
C MET A 173 28.50 1.34 -13.07
N ILE A 174 29.44 0.41 -12.85
CA ILE A 174 30.73 0.37 -13.56
C ILE A 174 30.50 0.19 -15.06
N ASN A 175 29.64 -0.75 -15.45
CA ASN A 175 29.32 -1.01 -16.86
C ASN A 175 28.78 0.25 -17.55
N ILE A 176 27.85 0.94 -16.91
CA ILE A 176 27.29 2.19 -17.44
C ILE A 176 28.35 3.28 -17.52
N LEU A 177 29.16 3.47 -16.48
CA LEU A 177 30.23 4.46 -16.50
C LEU A 177 31.31 4.17 -17.56
N ASN A 178 31.54 2.90 -17.90
CA ASN A 178 32.49 2.50 -18.97
C ASN A 178 31.92 2.78 -20.37
N ILE A 179 30.58 2.76 -20.55
CA ILE A 179 29.96 3.16 -21.81
C ILE A 179 30.21 4.66 -22.07
N TYR A 180 30.30 5.46 -21.01
CA TYR A 180 30.57 6.90 -21.08
C TYR A 180 32.05 7.16 -20.71
N PRO A 181 32.96 7.28 -21.68
CA PRO A 181 34.37 7.46 -21.39
C PRO A 181 34.66 8.72 -20.57
N GLN A 182 33.91 9.78 -20.82
CA GLN A 182 33.94 11.00 -20.04
C GLN A 182 32.61 11.76 -20.16
N VAL A 183 32.06 12.21 -19.02
CA VAL A 183 30.93 13.12 -18.93
C VAL A 183 31.33 14.38 -18.18
N LYS A 184 30.51 15.43 -18.27
CA LYS A 184 30.79 16.70 -17.57
C LYS A 184 30.56 16.57 -16.06
N GLY A 185 29.60 15.75 -15.65
CA GLY A 185 29.30 15.54 -14.24
C GLY A 185 28.42 14.31 -13.98
N ILE A 186 28.63 13.79 -12.79
CA ILE A 186 27.90 12.63 -12.26
C ILE A 186 27.18 13.07 -10.98
N GLN A 187 26.02 12.47 -10.69
CA GLN A 187 25.40 12.57 -9.37
C GLN A 187 24.86 11.19 -8.97
N VAL A 188 24.84 10.93 -7.66
CA VAL A 188 24.29 9.70 -7.10
C VAL A 188 23.35 10.07 -5.98
N MET A 189 22.12 9.57 -6.08
CA MET A 189 21.03 9.79 -5.14
C MET A 189 20.36 8.46 -4.83
N ASN A 190 19.70 8.35 -3.67
CA ASN A 190 18.78 7.25 -3.44
C ASN A 190 17.41 7.51 -4.09
N ASP A 191 16.53 6.54 -4.00
CA ASP A 191 15.16 6.59 -4.49
C ASP A 191 14.34 7.73 -3.85
N MET A 192 14.62 8.12 -2.61
CA MET A 192 14.00 9.29 -1.92
C MET A 192 14.67 10.62 -2.26
N GLY A 193 15.75 10.59 -3.03
CA GLY A 193 16.46 11.78 -3.47
C GLY A 193 17.52 12.30 -2.49
N ASP A 194 18.02 11.47 -1.57
CA ASP A 194 19.16 11.83 -0.72
C ASP A 194 20.47 11.64 -1.49
N TYR A 195 21.37 12.61 -1.33
CA TYR A 195 22.63 12.60 -2.03
C TYR A 195 23.65 11.69 -1.36
N MET A 196 24.38 10.90 -2.15
CA MET A 196 25.49 10.08 -1.64
C MET A 196 26.57 10.90 -0.94
N PHE A 197 26.87 12.07 -1.47
CA PHE A 197 27.84 13.00 -0.90
C PHE A 197 27.19 14.33 -0.51
N SER A 198 27.15 14.65 0.76
CA SER A 198 26.62 15.90 1.28
C SER A 198 27.33 17.14 0.73
N SER A 199 28.64 17.05 0.48
CA SER A 199 29.46 18.12 -0.11
C SER A 199 29.05 18.47 -1.56
N PHE A 200 28.37 17.56 -2.25
CA PHE A 200 27.84 17.74 -3.61
C PHE A 200 26.30 17.85 -3.61
N ASN A 201 25.69 18.23 -2.49
CA ASN A 201 24.27 18.51 -2.43
C ASN A 201 23.93 19.61 -3.45
N LYS A 202 22.99 19.32 -4.35
CA LYS A 202 22.55 20.22 -5.45
C LYS A 202 23.67 20.64 -6.42
N LYS A 203 24.79 19.92 -6.46
CA LYS A 203 25.94 20.21 -7.33
C LYS A 203 26.36 18.94 -8.07
N TRP A 204 26.91 19.12 -9.26
CA TRP A 204 27.51 18.03 -10.01
C TRP A 204 28.84 17.60 -9.39
N ILE A 205 29.08 16.31 -9.34
CA ILE A 205 30.40 15.73 -9.07
C ILE A 205 31.15 15.76 -10.41
N PRO A 206 32.27 16.50 -10.55
CA PRO A 206 33.07 16.51 -11.77
C PRO A 206 33.57 15.10 -12.10
N ASP A 207 33.45 14.69 -13.34
CA ASP A 207 33.86 13.36 -13.76
C ASP A 207 35.38 13.27 -13.90
N THR A 208 35.98 12.59 -12.93
CA THR A 208 37.40 12.24 -12.94
C THR A 208 37.59 10.79 -12.48
N PRO A 209 38.68 10.10 -12.87
CA PRO A 209 38.95 8.73 -12.41
C PRO A 209 38.92 8.60 -10.87
N ALA A 210 39.48 9.59 -10.17
CA ALA A 210 39.47 9.61 -8.71
C ALA A 210 38.07 9.74 -8.12
N ARG A 211 37.21 10.57 -8.73
CA ARG A 211 35.80 10.72 -8.32
C ARG A 211 34.96 9.48 -8.63
N ARG A 212 35.12 8.87 -9.79
CA ARG A 212 34.51 7.57 -10.12
C ARG A 212 34.87 6.51 -9.07
N LYS A 213 36.15 6.40 -8.73
CA LYS A 213 36.63 5.49 -7.67
C LYS A 213 36.01 5.82 -6.31
N ALA A 214 35.94 7.09 -5.94
CA ALA A 214 35.32 7.53 -4.68
C ALA A 214 33.84 7.18 -4.61
N ILE A 215 33.07 7.36 -5.70
CA ILE A 215 31.66 6.96 -5.81
C ILE A 215 31.51 5.46 -5.58
N LEU A 216 32.29 4.63 -6.27
CA LEU A 216 32.23 3.17 -6.17
C LEU A 216 32.67 2.65 -4.79
N ASN A 217 33.61 3.31 -4.15
CA ASN A 217 34.02 2.98 -2.78
C ASN A 217 32.95 3.38 -1.76
N ARG A 218 32.36 4.58 -1.92
CA ARG A 218 31.29 5.04 -1.02
C ARG A 218 30.03 4.18 -1.13
N LEU A 219 29.72 3.69 -2.33
CA LEU A 219 28.59 2.81 -2.58
C LEU A 219 28.62 1.58 -1.66
N ALA A 220 29.78 1.02 -1.35
CA ALA A 220 29.92 -0.17 -0.50
C ALA A 220 29.39 0.00 0.93
N THR A 221 29.33 1.26 1.44
CA THR A 221 28.92 1.58 2.82
C THR A 221 27.72 2.55 2.87
N TRP A 222 27.13 2.82 1.71
CA TRP A 222 26.03 3.79 1.62
C TRP A 222 24.69 3.07 1.73
N ALA A 223 24.01 3.27 2.84
CA ALA A 223 22.73 2.64 3.15
C ALA A 223 21.77 3.68 3.78
N PRO A 224 21.31 4.67 3.03
CA PRO A 224 20.25 5.58 3.51
C PRO A 224 18.91 4.85 3.58
N PHE A 225 17.96 5.45 4.26
CA PHE A 225 16.58 4.94 4.29
C PHE A 225 15.97 4.98 2.88
N SER A 226 15.16 3.96 2.55
CA SER A 226 14.44 3.82 1.30
C SER A 226 12.99 3.42 1.58
N ASN A 227 12.08 3.86 0.71
CA ASN A 227 10.68 3.46 0.68
C ASN A 227 10.34 2.59 -0.56
N SER A 228 11.36 2.15 -1.31
CA SER A 228 11.21 1.40 -2.57
C SER A 228 10.28 2.13 -3.58
N SER A 229 10.42 3.45 -3.66
CA SER A 229 9.69 4.29 -4.62
C SER A 229 10.64 5.28 -5.29
N PRO A 230 10.97 5.10 -6.57
CA PRO A 230 11.94 5.96 -7.25
C PRO A 230 11.39 7.34 -7.62
N VAL A 231 10.14 7.62 -7.32
CA VAL A 231 9.41 8.80 -7.79
C VAL A 231 10.02 10.09 -7.25
N GLU A 232 10.30 10.12 -5.96
CA GLU A 232 10.84 11.27 -5.26
C GLU A 232 12.24 11.62 -5.78
N GLY A 233 13.09 10.59 -5.94
CA GLY A 233 14.43 10.74 -6.50
C GLY A 233 14.41 11.27 -7.93
N ILE A 234 13.55 10.72 -8.79
CA ILE A 234 13.39 11.18 -10.17
C ILE A 234 12.93 12.64 -10.21
N GLN A 235 11.89 12.98 -9.47
CA GLN A 235 11.36 14.35 -9.42
C GLN A 235 12.41 15.35 -8.93
N LYS A 236 13.12 14.99 -7.86
CA LYS A 236 14.17 15.83 -7.29
C LYS A 236 15.34 16.00 -8.25
N ALA A 237 15.76 14.94 -8.93
CA ALA A 237 16.82 15.01 -9.94
C ALA A 237 16.43 15.94 -11.11
N ILE A 238 15.23 15.80 -11.66
CA ILE A 238 14.77 16.66 -12.77
C ILE A 238 14.70 18.11 -12.32
N ARG A 239 14.02 18.41 -11.21
CA ARG A 239 13.85 19.80 -10.72
C ARG A 239 15.17 20.47 -10.39
N GLN A 240 16.15 19.73 -9.89
CA GLN A 240 17.40 20.26 -9.41
C GLN A 240 18.46 20.41 -10.51
N PHE A 241 18.53 19.48 -11.44
CA PHE A 241 19.65 19.36 -12.34
C PHE A 241 19.33 19.72 -13.79
N TYR A 242 18.03 19.74 -14.14
CA TYR A 242 17.66 20.11 -15.49
C TYR A 242 18.04 21.55 -15.82
N THR A 243 18.66 21.71 -16.97
CA THR A 243 18.86 23.00 -17.65
C THR A 243 18.67 22.79 -19.15
N SER A 244 18.12 23.76 -19.85
CA SER A 244 17.87 23.68 -21.29
C SER A 244 19.13 23.47 -22.17
N LYS A 245 20.30 23.62 -21.58
CA LYS A 245 21.60 23.51 -22.27
C LYS A 245 22.25 22.14 -22.13
N ASN A 246 21.79 21.29 -21.20
CA ASN A 246 22.50 20.07 -20.83
C ASN A 246 21.69 18.83 -21.22
N LYS A 247 22.36 17.87 -21.85
CA LYS A 247 21.81 16.53 -22.07
C LYS A 247 22.05 15.66 -20.83
N ILE A 248 20.96 15.29 -20.16
CA ILE A 248 21.01 14.55 -18.89
C ILE A 248 20.32 13.20 -19.07
N SER A 249 20.98 12.13 -18.58
CA SER A 249 20.35 10.83 -18.40
C SER A 249 20.26 10.46 -16.93
N LEU A 250 19.06 10.02 -16.54
CA LEU A 250 18.82 9.39 -15.24
C LEU A 250 18.93 7.87 -15.42
N TYR A 251 19.60 7.19 -14.50
CA TYR A 251 19.65 5.74 -14.40
C TYR A 251 19.03 5.30 -13.09
N VAL A 252 17.84 4.73 -13.17
CA VAL A 252 17.04 4.31 -12.00
C VAL A 252 17.23 2.82 -11.76
N PHE A 253 17.72 2.47 -10.58
CA PHE A 253 18.02 1.10 -10.15
C PHE A 253 17.06 0.67 -9.06
N GLY A 254 16.49 -0.53 -9.16
CA GLY A 254 15.60 -1.08 -8.14
C GLY A 254 15.13 -2.49 -8.46
N ASP A 255 14.37 -3.08 -7.56
CA ASP A 255 13.86 -4.45 -7.64
C ASP A 255 12.37 -4.57 -7.38
N ASP A 256 11.77 -3.63 -6.66
CA ASP A 256 10.34 -3.62 -6.38
C ASP A 256 9.72 -2.21 -6.38
N PHE A 257 8.38 -2.17 -6.36
CA PHE A 257 7.61 -0.95 -6.24
C PHE A 257 6.44 -1.15 -5.27
N THR A 258 6.59 -0.56 -4.08
CA THR A 258 5.59 -0.60 -3.01
C THR A 258 4.60 0.55 -3.06
N GLY A 259 4.82 1.54 -3.91
CA GLY A 259 3.97 2.72 -4.07
C GLY A 259 2.56 2.39 -4.58
N GLY A 260 1.69 3.39 -4.61
CA GLY A 260 0.28 3.26 -4.98
C GLY A 260 0.04 2.90 -6.45
N SER A 261 -0.39 3.85 -7.25
CA SER A 261 -0.77 3.61 -8.66
C SER A 261 0.39 3.90 -9.62
N ILE A 262 0.72 2.93 -10.48
CA ILE A 262 1.67 3.09 -11.60
C ILE A 262 1.27 4.29 -12.47
N GLY A 263 -0.01 4.39 -12.82
CA GLY A 263 -0.52 5.48 -13.66
C GLY A 263 -0.35 6.87 -13.03
N GLN A 264 -0.40 6.98 -11.70
CA GLN A 264 -0.12 8.24 -11.00
C GLN A 264 1.36 8.62 -11.11
N VAL A 265 2.26 7.65 -10.97
CA VAL A 265 3.71 7.86 -11.12
C VAL A 265 4.05 8.33 -12.52
N LEU A 266 3.54 7.64 -13.54
CA LEU A 266 3.76 8.02 -14.94
C LEU A 266 3.24 9.43 -15.25
N LYS A 267 2.02 9.76 -14.83
CA LYS A 267 1.45 11.10 -14.98
C LYS A 267 2.25 12.17 -14.25
N ALA A 268 2.70 11.87 -13.01
CA ALA A 268 3.51 12.81 -12.24
C ALA A 268 4.87 13.06 -12.89
N THR A 269 5.52 12.02 -13.41
CA THR A 269 6.79 12.14 -14.14
C THR A 269 6.60 12.85 -15.47
N ASP A 270 5.56 12.52 -16.26
CA ASP A 270 5.25 13.21 -17.51
C ASP A 270 5.06 14.71 -17.29
N LYS A 271 4.33 15.11 -16.26
CA LYS A 271 4.09 16.51 -15.92
C LYS A 271 5.38 17.32 -15.70
N ILE A 272 6.40 16.70 -15.11
CA ILE A 272 7.67 17.38 -14.76
C ILE A 272 8.76 17.20 -15.80
N ASN A 273 8.68 16.16 -16.66
CA ASN A 273 9.70 15.82 -17.67
C ASN A 273 9.29 16.18 -19.11
N LYS A 274 8.24 16.96 -19.29
CA LYS A 274 7.72 17.34 -20.60
C LYS A 274 8.08 18.79 -20.94
N ILE A 275 8.59 19.04 -22.16
CA ILE A 275 8.81 20.40 -22.66
C ILE A 275 7.55 20.84 -23.44
N GLN A 276 7.50 20.57 -24.73
CA GLN A 276 6.36 20.77 -25.63
C GLN A 276 6.28 19.58 -26.58
N GLY A 277 5.09 19.08 -26.82
CA GLY A 277 4.92 17.90 -27.66
C GLY A 277 5.42 16.62 -26.99
N THR A 278 6.28 15.86 -27.69
CA THR A 278 6.86 14.58 -27.22
C THR A 278 8.25 14.72 -26.62
N ASP A 279 8.82 15.92 -26.62
CA ASP A 279 10.18 16.13 -26.14
C ASP A 279 10.25 16.04 -24.61
N ARG A 280 11.37 15.46 -24.13
CA ARG A 280 11.64 15.21 -22.70
C ARG A 280 12.79 16.07 -22.21
N LEU A 281 12.67 16.58 -20.96
CA LEU A 281 13.72 17.38 -20.32
C LEU A 281 14.97 16.55 -20.06
N VAL A 282 14.76 15.32 -19.60
CA VAL A 282 15.83 14.35 -19.34
C VAL A 282 15.41 12.98 -19.87
N ARG A 283 16.39 12.16 -20.21
CA ARG A 283 16.18 10.76 -20.56
C ARG A 283 16.19 9.91 -19.29
N ILE A 284 15.29 8.93 -19.20
CA ILE A 284 15.21 8.04 -18.03
C ILE A 284 15.44 6.60 -18.46
N HIS A 285 16.60 6.06 -18.10
CA HIS A 285 16.91 4.63 -18.20
C HIS A 285 16.61 3.94 -16.89
N THR A 286 16.17 2.69 -16.93
CA THR A 286 15.86 1.93 -15.73
C THR A 286 16.52 0.56 -15.78
N VAL A 287 17.00 0.10 -14.62
CA VAL A 287 17.65 -1.20 -14.45
C VAL A 287 16.93 -1.96 -13.36
N GLY A 288 16.31 -3.07 -13.74
CA GLY A 288 15.56 -3.95 -12.83
C GLY A 288 16.40 -5.11 -12.34
N PHE A 289 16.49 -5.25 -11.01
CA PHE A 289 17.21 -6.33 -10.34
C PHE A 289 16.25 -7.45 -9.96
N PRO A 290 16.55 -8.73 -10.27
CA PRO A 290 15.62 -9.84 -10.08
C PRO A 290 15.62 -10.39 -8.64
N VAL A 291 15.72 -9.53 -7.60
CA VAL A 291 15.85 -9.99 -6.21
C VAL A 291 14.63 -10.84 -5.81
N HIS A 292 13.43 -10.30 -5.94
CA HIS A 292 12.21 -10.97 -5.55
C HIS A 292 11.84 -12.21 -6.40
N PHE A 293 12.51 -12.39 -7.56
CA PHE A 293 12.38 -13.59 -8.39
C PHE A 293 13.39 -14.68 -8.03
N LYS A 294 14.45 -14.33 -7.30
CA LYS A 294 15.58 -15.22 -7.00
C LYS A 294 15.75 -15.58 -5.54
N VAL A 295 15.15 -14.77 -4.64
CA VAL A 295 15.26 -14.96 -3.20
C VAL A 295 13.98 -15.63 -2.65
N GLU A 296 14.16 -16.60 -1.77
CA GLU A 296 13.06 -17.27 -1.09
C GLU A 296 12.22 -16.27 -0.28
N GLY A 297 10.90 -16.33 -0.42
CA GLY A 297 9.99 -15.36 0.19
C GLY A 297 9.88 -14.02 -0.53
N GLY A 298 10.44 -13.89 -1.72
CA GLY A 298 10.34 -12.68 -2.53
C GLY A 298 8.91 -12.33 -2.93
N ASN A 299 8.58 -11.06 -2.97
CA ASN A 299 7.26 -10.57 -3.37
C ASN A 299 7.20 -10.38 -4.89
N LEU A 300 6.68 -11.38 -5.59
CA LEU A 300 6.57 -11.37 -7.05
C LEU A 300 5.61 -10.29 -7.56
N GLN A 301 4.60 -9.92 -6.77
CA GLN A 301 3.63 -8.90 -7.17
C GLN A 301 4.28 -7.51 -7.26
N THR A 302 5.04 -7.10 -6.24
CA THR A 302 5.72 -5.81 -6.23
C THR A 302 6.82 -5.75 -7.29
N ALA A 303 7.55 -6.85 -7.51
CA ALA A 303 8.56 -6.97 -8.55
C ALA A 303 7.97 -6.87 -9.97
N THR A 304 6.82 -7.50 -10.20
CA THR A 304 6.11 -7.41 -11.49
C THR A 304 5.60 -5.99 -11.73
N ARG A 305 5.02 -5.35 -10.70
CA ARG A 305 4.60 -3.94 -10.75
C ARG A 305 5.77 -3.01 -11.03
N PHE A 306 6.92 -3.25 -10.40
CA PHE A 306 8.14 -2.51 -10.65
C PHE A 306 8.57 -2.63 -12.11
N SER A 307 8.65 -3.86 -12.63
CA SER A 307 9.07 -4.10 -14.02
C SER A 307 8.14 -3.42 -15.03
N ALA A 308 6.83 -3.45 -14.79
CA ALA A 308 5.83 -2.76 -15.61
C ALA A 308 6.03 -1.25 -15.56
N LEU A 309 6.14 -0.67 -14.35
CA LEU A 309 6.39 0.75 -14.16
C LEU A 309 7.68 1.21 -14.85
N MET A 310 8.77 0.47 -14.64
CA MET A 310 10.09 0.86 -15.18
C MET A 310 10.14 0.80 -16.70
N ARG A 311 9.45 -0.15 -17.30
CA ARG A 311 9.33 -0.24 -18.76
C ARG A 311 8.61 0.97 -19.35
N GLU A 312 7.40 1.25 -18.85
CA GLU A 312 6.61 2.39 -19.28
C GLU A 312 7.36 3.73 -19.03
N LEU A 313 7.96 3.84 -17.84
CA LEU A 313 8.72 5.03 -17.47
C LEU A 313 9.90 5.28 -18.43
N SER A 314 10.64 4.24 -18.79
CA SER A 314 11.74 4.37 -19.74
C SER A 314 11.22 4.71 -21.14
N TYR A 315 10.19 4.02 -21.61
CA TYR A 315 9.60 4.24 -22.93
C TYR A 315 9.10 5.67 -23.08
N ASP A 316 8.32 6.14 -22.12
CA ASP A 316 7.73 7.48 -22.14
C ASP A 316 8.78 8.60 -22.04
N ASN A 317 9.99 8.28 -21.56
CA ASN A 317 11.04 9.27 -21.32
C ASN A 317 12.31 9.03 -22.17
N ASN A 318 12.14 8.49 -23.38
CA ASN A 318 13.21 8.31 -24.38
C ASN A 318 14.41 7.49 -23.86
N GLY A 319 14.20 6.61 -22.88
CA GLY A 319 15.21 5.76 -22.27
C GLY A 319 15.08 4.29 -22.65
N THR A 320 15.72 3.44 -21.87
CA THR A 320 15.77 1.99 -22.07
C THR A 320 15.54 1.29 -20.74
N PHE A 321 14.71 0.25 -20.73
CA PHE A 321 14.59 -0.67 -19.59
C PHE A 321 15.53 -1.87 -19.78
N ILE A 322 16.31 -2.16 -18.75
CA ILE A 322 17.22 -3.34 -18.70
C ILE A 322 16.75 -4.20 -17.52
N GLY A 323 16.11 -5.31 -17.82
CA GLY A 323 15.81 -6.35 -16.84
C GLY A 323 17.00 -7.32 -16.72
N LEU A 324 17.61 -7.39 -15.55
CA LEU A 324 18.72 -8.31 -15.30
C LEU A 324 18.19 -9.72 -15.04
N THR A 325 18.96 -10.73 -15.50
CA THR A 325 18.56 -12.14 -15.37
C THR A 325 19.16 -12.84 -14.14
N GLY A 326 20.13 -12.22 -13.49
CA GLY A 326 20.82 -12.76 -12.31
C GLY A 326 21.39 -11.68 -11.41
N LEU A 327 21.74 -12.10 -10.19
CA LEU A 327 22.35 -11.24 -9.15
C LEU A 327 23.88 -11.38 -9.09
N GLU A 328 24.43 -12.33 -9.83
CA GLU A 328 25.89 -12.57 -9.93
C GLU A 328 26.61 -11.54 -10.79
#